data_50f6debf7ea92cfbd7b5f3728c39c60c
#
_entry.id   50f6debf7ea92cfbd7b5f3728c39c60c
#
_cell.length_a   1.000
_cell.length_b   1.000
_cell.length_c   1.000
_cell.angle_alpha   90.00
_cell.angle_beta   90.00
_cell.angle_gamma   90.00
#
_symmetry.space_group_name_H-M   'P 1'
#
loop_
_entity.id
_entity.type
_entity.pdbx_description
1 polymer ?
#
loop_
_entity_poly.entity_id
_entity_poly.type
_entity_poly.pdbx_seq_one_letter_code
_entity_poly.pdbx_strand_id
1 'polypeptide(L)'
;MPTAADARYRAEAWLRERQISRASEVLIITGRGNQSPGGVSAVRAAVVSLLPALRRRGVVSEWREHSPGSFVIKLGTISSLLAAPRRKRDRATKEEPSDPQVLAALESPTLALLRRLAVRSLESLGVREPDKFVEAEMLTKFNSLAAGIPSGEGSEAKLREAISAVLEQLDE
;
A
#
# COMPACT_ATOMS: atom_id res chain seq x y z
N MET A 1 0.45 -11.46 24.43
CA MET A 1 1.09 -10.22 23.92
C MET A 1 1.32 -10.38 22.42
N PRO A 2 1.09 -9.35 21.60
CA PRO A 2 1.36 -9.46 20.17
C PRO A 2 2.85 -9.70 19.93
N THR A 3 3.18 -10.61 19.02
CA THR A 3 4.56 -10.86 18.63
C THR A 3 5.13 -9.70 17.80
N ALA A 4 6.45 -9.62 17.66
CA ALA A 4 7.09 -8.63 16.78
C ALA A 4 6.63 -8.77 15.32
N ALA A 5 6.33 -10.01 14.88
CA ALA A 5 5.78 -10.29 13.56
C ALA A 5 4.36 -9.75 13.41
N ASP A 6 3.49 -9.96 14.41
CA ASP A 6 2.13 -9.42 14.41
C ASP A 6 2.13 -7.89 14.40
N ALA A 7 3.02 -7.27 15.20
CA ALA A 7 3.17 -5.82 15.25
C ALA A 7 3.60 -5.26 13.90
N ARG A 8 4.52 -5.94 13.21
CA ARG A 8 4.98 -5.56 11.86
C ARG A 8 3.85 -5.65 10.84
N TYR A 9 3.12 -6.77 10.82
CA TYR A 9 2.00 -6.97 9.91
C TYR A 9 0.90 -5.91 10.11
N ARG A 10 0.49 -5.69 11.37
CA ARG A 10 -0.54 -4.69 11.71
C ARG A 10 -0.09 -3.26 11.36
N ALA A 11 1.17 -2.92 11.63
CA ALA A 11 1.70 -1.60 11.27
C ALA A 11 1.71 -1.37 9.76
N GLU A 12 2.11 -2.38 8.96
CA GLU A 12 2.09 -2.30 7.50
C GLU A 12 0.67 -2.13 6.97
N ALA A 13 -0.28 -2.97 7.40
CA ALA A 13 -1.68 -2.90 6.97
C ALA A 13 -2.29 -1.54 7.31
N TRP A 14 -2.07 -1.06 8.54
CA TRP A 14 -2.59 0.22 8.99
C TRP A 14 -2.00 1.41 8.22
N LEU A 15 -0.68 1.42 7.95
CA LEU A 15 -0.04 2.48 7.16
C LEU A 15 -0.57 2.53 5.73
N ARG A 16 -0.82 1.38 5.11
CA ARG A 16 -1.43 1.30 3.78
C ARG A 16 -2.87 1.83 3.78
N GLU A 17 -3.66 1.44 4.78
CA GLU A 17 -5.03 1.96 4.96
C GLU A 17 -5.02 3.49 5.11
N ARG A 18 -4.12 4.03 5.93
CA ARG A 18 -3.99 5.49 6.09
C ARG A 18 -3.56 6.20 4.81
N GLN A 19 -2.67 5.59 4.03
CA GLN A 19 -2.28 6.12 2.72
C GLN A 19 -3.47 6.18 1.76
N ILE A 20 -4.27 5.11 1.67
CA ILE A 20 -5.46 5.09 0.81
C ILE A 20 -6.50 6.10 1.29
N SER A 21 -6.63 6.31 2.60
CA SER A 21 -7.47 7.36 3.20
C SER A 21 -6.89 8.77 3.04
N ARG A 22 -5.82 8.94 2.24
CA ARG A 22 -5.16 10.23 1.95
C ARG A 22 -4.62 10.95 3.19
N ALA A 23 -4.30 10.23 4.26
CA ALA A 23 -3.61 10.82 5.39
C ALA A 23 -2.20 11.23 4.94
N SER A 24 -1.78 12.46 5.24
CA SER A 24 -0.45 12.97 4.89
C SER A 24 0.61 12.53 5.90
N GLU A 25 0.24 12.51 7.17
CA GLU A 25 1.16 12.20 8.27
C GLU A 25 0.43 11.42 9.37
N VAL A 26 1.12 10.50 10.01
CA VAL A 26 0.60 9.69 11.12
C VAL A 26 1.64 9.54 12.23
N LEU A 27 1.16 9.32 13.47
CA LEU A 27 2.00 9.02 14.63
C LEU A 27 1.86 7.55 15.00
N ILE A 28 2.98 6.83 15.05
CA ILE A 28 3.05 5.47 15.60
C ILE A 28 3.73 5.50 16.97
N ILE A 29 3.06 4.93 17.97
CA ILE A 29 3.59 4.78 19.33
C ILE A 29 3.95 3.30 19.53
N THR A 30 5.24 3.01 19.62
CA THR A 30 5.78 1.65 19.80
C THR A 30 6.13 1.33 21.25
N GLY A 31 6.10 2.36 22.12
CA GLY A 31 6.57 2.26 23.50
C GLY A 31 8.10 2.29 23.62
N ARG A 32 8.56 2.62 24.82
CA ARG A 32 10.01 2.76 25.15
C ARG A 32 10.71 1.43 25.39
N GLY A 33 9.96 0.35 25.69
CA GLY A 33 10.53 -0.97 25.98
C GLY A 33 10.99 -1.14 27.44
N ASN A 34 10.56 -0.29 28.36
CA ASN A 34 10.98 -0.34 29.77
C ASN A 34 10.69 -1.70 30.45
N GLN A 35 9.76 -2.48 29.90
CA GLN A 35 9.40 -3.83 30.40
C GLN A 35 10.01 -4.96 29.54
N SER A 36 10.84 -4.63 28.55
CA SER A 36 11.46 -5.64 27.68
C SER A 36 12.84 -6.01 28.23
N PRO A 37 13.26 -7.30 28.12
CA PRO A 37 14.63 -7.69 28.44
C PRO A 37 15.64 -6.85 27.65
N GLY A 38 16.58 -6.22 28.33
CA GLY A 38 17.57 -5.34 27.72
C GLY A 38 17.08 -3.91 27.38
N GLY A 39 15.89 -3.50 27.83
CA GLY A 39 15.40 -2.12 27.65
C GLY A 39 15.03 -1.74 26.21
N VAL A 40 15.02 -2.67 25.27
CA VAL A 40 14.68 -2.43 23.86
C VAL A 40 13.33 -3.04 23.53
N SER A 41 12.40 -2.20 23.05
CA SER A 41 11.10 -2.67 22.58
C SER A 41 11.25 -3.49 21.29
N ALA A 42 10.92 -4.80 21.34
CA ALA A 42 10.89 -5.65 20.15
C ALA A 42 9.91 -5.09 19.08
N VAL A 43 8.81 -4.47 19.51
CA VAL A 43 7.87 -3.79 18.63
C VAL A 43 8.51 -2.61 17.94
N ARG A 44 9.27 -1.78 18.67
CA ARG A 44 10.00 -0.64 18.09
C ARG A 44 10.99 -1.12 17.02
N ALA A 45 11.80 -2.13 17.34
CA ALA A 45 12.76 -2.69 16.39
C ALA A 45 12.06 -3.25 15.13
N ALA A 46 10.94 -3.95 15.30
CA ALA A 46 10.15 -4.49 14.20
C ALA A 46 9.58 -3.38 13.30
N VAL A 47 9.02 -2.31 13.87
CA VAL A 47 8.49 -1.18 13.10
C VAL A 47 9.61 -0.44 12.38
N VAL A 48 10.72 -0.10 13.06
CA VAL A 48 11.86 0.60 12.43
C VAL A 48 12.44 -0.20 11.27
N SER A 49 12.56 -1.54 11.40
CA SER A 49 13.05 -2.39 10.31
C SER A 49 12.11 -2.46 9.10
N LEU A 50 10.81 -2.20 9.30
CA LEU A 50 9.79 -2.20 8.25
C LEU A 50 9.83 -0.92 7.41
N LEU A 51 10.09 0.26 8.01
CA LEU A 51 9.98 1.58 7.36
C LEU A 51 10.80 1.72 6.07
N PRO A 52 12.06 1.26 5.98
CA PRO A 52 12.83 1.32 4.73
C PRO A 52 12.20 0.50 3.60
N ALA A 53 11.57 -0.63 3.92
CA ALA A 53 10.86 -1.44 2.92
C ALA A 53 9.60 -0.73 2.42
N LEU A 54 8.82 -0.12 3.32
CA LEU A 54 7.63 0.65 2.97
C LEU A 54 7.96 1.91 2.18
N ARG A 55 9.10 2.55 2.45
CA ARG A 55 9.57 3.68 1.64
C ARG A 55 9.83 3.25 0.20
N ARG A 56 10.54 2.13 0.01
CA ARG A 56 10.77 1.59 -1.34
C ARG A 56 9.51 1.21 -2.08
N ARG A 57 8.44 0.85 -1.35
CA ARG A 57 7.13 0.49 -1.91
C ARG A 57 6.22 1.71 -2.13
N GLY A 58 6.68 2.93 -1.85
CA GLY A 58 5.90 4.15 -2.00
C GLY A 58 4.81 4.36 -0.94
N VAL A 59 4.78 3.55 0.11
CA VAL A 59 3.81 3.71 1.22
C VAL A 59 4.24 4.82 2.16
N VAL A 60 5.54 4.90 2.47
CA VAL A 60 6.14 5.92 3.34
C VAL A 60 7.05 6.79 2.51
N SER A 61 6.96 8.11 2.64
CA SER A 61 7.90 9.05 2.04
C SER A 61 9.06 9.37 2.97
N GLU A 62 8.76 9.63 4.23
CA GLU A 62 9.74 10.02 5.24
C GLU A 62 9.27 9.58 6.63
N TRP A 63 10.21 9.41 7.57
CA TRP A 63 9.87 9.23 8.98
C TRP A 63 10.93 9.86 9.86
N ARG A 64 10.53 10.28 11.06
CA ARG A 64 11.41 10.80 12.10
C ARG A 64 10.97 10.32 13.48
N GLU A 65 11.90 10.17 14.39
CA GLU A 65 11.58 9.95 15.80
C GLU A 65 10.98 11.23 16.39
N HIS A 66 9.82 11.11 17.00
CA HIS A 66 9.12 12.22 17.67
C HIS A 66 9.50 12.29 19.15
N SER A 67 9.51 11.13 19.80
CA SER A 67 9.95 10.94 21.18
C SER A 67 10.49 9.52 21.36
N PRO A 68 11.21 9.22 22.46
CA PRO A 68 11.63 7.86 22.73
C PRO A 68 10.43 6.89 22.71
N GLY A 69 10.34 6.08 21.65
CA GLY A 69 9.25 5.11 21.45
C GLY A 69 8.07 5.61 20.61
N SER A 70 8.17 6.73 19.91
CA SER A 70 7.19 7.18 18.93
C SER A 70 7.84 7.73 17.66
N PHE A 71 7.15 7.56 16.52
CA PHE A 71 7.61 8.00 15.21
C PHE A 71 6.50 8.76 14.49
N VAL A 72 6.86 9.90 13.94
CA VAL A 72 6.05 10.61 12.95
C VAL A 72 6.44 10.09 11.59
N ILE A 73 5.45 9.65 10.83
CA ILE A 73 5.61 9.03 9.51
C ILE A 73 4.81 9.82 8.50
N LYS A 74 5.48 10.39 7.51
CA LYS A 74 4.84 10.97 6.33
C LYS A 74 4.53 9.87 5.34
N LEU A 75 3.30 9.81 4.89
CA LEU A 75 2.85 8.82 3.91
C LEU A 75 3.14 9.31 2.49
N GLY A 76 3.37 8.37 1.59
CA GLY A 76 3.43 8.65 0.18
C GLY A 76 2.02 8.86 -0.40
N THR A 77 1.94 9.50 -1.56
CA THR A 77 0.67 9.58 -2.31
C THR A 77 0.25 8.21 -2.82
N ILE A 78 -1.03 8.03 -3.16
CA ILE A 78 -1.50 6.77 -3.77
C ILE A 78 -0.79 6.53 -5.12
N SER A 79 -0.53 7.59 -5.89
CA SER A 79 0.25 7.49 -7.13
C SER A 79 1.68 6.99 -6.89
N SER A 80 2.34 7.40 -5.81
CA SER A 80 3.67 6.88 -5.47
C SER A 80 3.67 5.38 -5.13
N LEU A 81 2.59 4.88 -4.52
CA LEU A 81 2.39 3.44 -4.30
C LEU A 81 2.34 2.67 -5.63
N LEU A 82 1.66 3.22 -6.63
CA LEU A 82 1.50 2.59 -7.94
C LEU A 82 2.73 2.74 -8.85
N ALA A 83 3.50 3.81 -8.68
CA ALA A 83 4.72 4.07 -9.43
C ALA A 83 5.97 3.37 -8.85
N ALA A 84 5.91 2.88 -7.61
CA ALA A 84 7.06 2.28 -6.93
C ALA A 84 7.58 1.04 -7.68
N PRO A 85 8.90 0.97 -7.97
CA PRO A 85 9.47 -0.15 -8.70
C PRO A 85 9.37 -1.44 -7.88
N ARG A 86 8.76 -2.48 -8.45
CA ARG A 86 8.64 -3.80 -7.82
C ARG A 86 9.94 -4.59 -8.07
N ARG A 87 10.75 -4.80 -7.03
CA ARG A 87 11.92 -5.70 -7.14
C ARG A 87 11.46 -7.16 -7.15
N LYS A 88 12.20 -8.01 -7.91
CA LYS A 88 11.98 -9.47 -7.94
C LYS A 88 11.93 -10.11 -6.54
N ARG A 89 12.66 -9.54 -5.57
CA ARG A 89 12.74 -10.02 -4.17
C ARG A 89 11.48 -9.69 -3.35
N ASP A 90 10.74 -8.64 -3.71
CA ASP A 90 9.47 -8.29 -3.07
C ASP A 90 8.31 -9.19 -3.58
N ARG A 91 8.50 -9.89 -4.71
CA ARG A 91 7.61 -10.98 -5.18
C ARG A 91 7.65 -12.23 -4.31
N ALA A 92 8.72 -12.43 -3.53
CA ALA A 92 8.87 -13.59 -2.65
C ALA A 92 8.08 -13.47 -1.34
N THR A 93 7.62 -12.27 -0.97
CA THR A 93 6.56 -12.14 0.03
C THR A 93 5.27 -12.38 -0.73
N LYS A 94 4.82 -13.61 -0.72
CA LYS A 94 3.63 -14.20 -1.29
C LYS A 94 2.43 -13.25 -1.31
N GLU A 95 2.41 -12.26 -2.22
CA GLU A 95 1.17 -11.84 -2.83
C GLU A 95 0.80 -13.05 -3.69
N GLU A 96 -0.14 -13.87 -3.25
CA GLU A 96 -0.73 -14.88 -4.12
C GLU A 96 -1.11 -14.14 -5.40
N PRO A 97 -0.71 -14.65 -6.59
CA PRO A 97 -1.16 -14.06 -7.82
C PRO A 97 -2.69 -14.04 -7.71
N SER A 98 -3.28 -12.84 -7.60
CA SER A 98 -4.73 -12.76 -7.54
C SER A 98 -5.24 -13.45 -8.77
N ASP A 99 -6.09 -14.44 -8.56
CA ASP A 99 -6.76 -15.17 -9.60
C ASP A 99 -7.42 -14.13 -10.54
N PRO A 100 -7.26 -14.23 -11.86
CA PRO A 100 -8.01 -13.41 -12.81
C PRO A 100 -9.52 -13.35 -12.52
N GLN A 101 -10.07 -14.40 -11.89
CA GLN A 101 -11.45 -14.44 -11.41
C GLN A 101 -11.81 -13.35 -10.40
N VAL A 102 -10.84 -12.78 -9.69
CA VAL A 102 -11.10 -11.67 -8.75
C VAL A 102 -11.62 -10.43 -9.49
N LEU A 103 -11.14 -10.17 -10.71
CA LEU A 103 -11.65 -9.07 -11.52
C LEU A 103 -13.09 -9.33 -11.97
N ALA A 104 -13.45 -10.58 -12.25
CA ALA A 104 -14.80 -10.95 -12.65
C ALA A 104 -15.85 -10.79 -11.52
N ALA A 105 -15.40 -10.76 -10.27
CA ALA A 105 -16.25 -10.54 -9.10
C ALA A 105 -16.55 -9.06 -8.82
N LEU A 106 -15.88 -8.14 -9.51
CA LEU A 106 -16.06 -6.70 -9.33
C LEU A 106 -17.28 -6.18 -10.11
N GLU A 107 -17.93 -5.15 -9.58
CA GLU A 107 -19.00 -4.46 -10.28
C GLU A 107 -18.50 -3.77 -11.55
N SER A 108 -19.37 -3.69 -12.57
CA SER A 108 -19.02 -3.09 -13.87
C SER A 108 -18.43 -1.66 -13.77
N PRO A 109 -18.91 -0.76 -12.89
CA PRO A 109 -18.31 0.56 -12.73
C PRO A 109 -16.86 0.50 -12.20
N THR A 110 -16.57 -0.40 -11.28
CA THR A 110 -15.25 -0.58 -10.71
C THR A 110 -14.27 -1.11 -11.74
N LEU A 111 -14.71 -2.09 -12.55
CA LEU A 111 -13.92 -2.63 -13.65
C LEU A 111 -13.59 -1.56 -14.70
N ALA A 112 -14.56 -0.71 -15.05
CA ALA A 112 -14.35 0.38 -16.02
C ALA A 112 -13.30 1.39 -15.53
N LEU A 113 -13.36 1.79 -14.26
CA LEU A 113 -12.39 2.68 -13.65
C LEU A 113 -10.99 2.03 -13.57
N LEU A 114 -10.93 0.76 -13.17
CA LEU A 114 -9.67 0.03 -13.07
C LEU A 114 -9.01 -0.14 -14.44
N ARG A 115 -9.82 -0.41 -15.50
CA ARG A 115 -9.34 -0.47 -16.88
C ARG A 115 -8.79 0.88 -17.35
N ARG A 116 -9.51 1.97 -17.07
CA ARG A 116 -9.04 3.33 -17.39
C ARG A 116 -7.71 3.62 -16.71
N LEU A 117 -7.56 3.28 -15.44
CA LEU A 117 -6.31 3.44 -14.70
C LEU A 117 -5.17 2.61 -15.31
N ALA A 118 -5.42 1.36 -15.67
CA ALA A 118 -4.44 0.48 -16.30
C ALA A 118 -3.97 1.04 -17.66
N VAL A 119 -4.89 1.47 -18.51
CA VAL A 119 -4.56 2.06 -19.82
C VAL A 119 -3.71 3.32 -19.62
N ARG A 120 -4.11 4.25 -18.77
CA ARG A 120 -3.35 5.48 -18.49
C ARG A 120 -1.95 5.17 -17.94
N SER A 121 -1.83 4.18 -17.07
CA SER A 121 -0.54 3.72 -16.57
C SER A 121 0.37 3.20 -17.68
N LEU A 122 -0.15 2.36 -18.57
CA LEU A 122 0.61 1.81 -19.69
C LEU A 122 1.00 2.89 -20.72
N GLU A 123 0.12 3.86 -20.99
CA GLU A 123 0.41 5.01 -21.85
C GLU A 123 1.54 5.86 -21.26
N SER A 124 1.50 6.16 -19.98
CA SER A 124 2.55 6.93 -19.28
C SER A 124 3.91 6.24 -19.31
N LEU A 125 3.93 4.91 -19.41
CA LEU A 125 5.15 4.09 -19.57
C LEU A 125 5.59 3.96 -21.03
N GLY A 126 4.88 4.55 -21.97
CA GLY A 126 5.22 4.53 -23.41
C GLY A 126 4.99 3.15 -24.06
N VAL A 127 4.09 2.32 -23.53
CA VAL A 127 3.77 1.01 -24.11
C VAL A 127 3.02 1.19 -25.42
N ARG A 128 3.59 0.68 -26.53
CA ARG A 128 3.05 0.89 -27.90
C ARG A 128 1.73 0.15 -28.16
N GLU A 129 1.47 -0.97 -27.47
CA GLU A 129 0.26 -1.80 -27.63
C GLU A 129 -0.32 -2.11 -26.25
N PRO A 130 -0.96 -1.12 -25.60
CA PRO A 130 -1.43 -1.26 -24.21
C PRO A 130 -2.47 -2.39 -24.07
N ASP A 131 -3.30 -2.64 -25.07
CA ASP A 131 -4.40 -3.62 -24.97
C ASP A 131 -3.93 -5.03 -24.60
N LYS A 132 -2.73 -5.43 -25.02
CA LYS A 132 -2.15 -6.75 -24.68
C LYS A 132 -1.79 -6.90 -23.21
N PHE A 133 -1.62 -5.81 -22.50
CA PHE A 133 -1.14 -5.78 -21.11
C PHE A 133 -2.17 -5.25 -20.12
N VAL A 134 -3.31 -4.73 -20.60
CA VAL A 134 -4.32 -4.07 -19.77
C VAL A 134 -4.81 -4.98 -18.64
N GLU A 135 -5.11 -6.23 -18.92
CA GLU A 135 -5.61 -7.17 -17.90
C GLU A 135 -4.57 -7.45 -16.80
N ALA A 136 -3.32 -7.70 -17.19
CA ALA A 136 -2.24 -7.89 -16.23
C ALA A 136 -1.97 -6.63 -15.40
N GLU A 137 -2.09 -5.45 -16.02
CA GLU A 137 -1.94 -4.18 -15.32
C GLU A 137 -3.12 -3.89 -14.39
N MET A 138 -4.34 -4.23 -14.78
CA MET A 138 -5.52 -4.16 -13.92
C MET A 138 -5.33 -4.99 -12.64
N LEU A 139 -4.90 -6.25 -12.77
CA LEU A 139 -4.59 -7.11 -11.62
C LEU A 139 -3.50 -6.49 -10.74
N THR A 140 -2.48 -5.92 -11.36
CA THR A 140 -1.37 -5.25 -10.66
C THR A 140 -1.86 -4.06 -9.86
N LYS A 141 -2.69 -3.19 -10.45
CA LYS A 141 -3.25 -2.01 -9.77
C LYS A 141 -4.25 -2.41 -8.69
N PHE A 142 -5.12 -3.37 -9.00
CA PHE A 142 -6.07 -3.93 -8.03
C PHE A 142 -5.34 -4.43 -6.78
N ASN A 143 -4.35 -5.31 -6.92
CA ASN A 143 -3.61 -5.87 -5.78
C ASN A 143 -2.94 -4.79 -4.93
N SER A 144 -2.38 -3.77 -5.59
CA SER A 144 -1.70 -2.67 -4.91
C SER A 144 -2.66 -1.85 -4.06
N LEU A 145 -3.87 -1.59 -4.54
CA LEU A 145 -4.90 -0.82 -3.84
C LEU A 145 -5.63 -1.68 -2.80
N ALA A 146 -6.03 -2.89 -3.16
CA ALA A 146 -6.76 -3.81 -2.29
C ALA A 146 -5.96 -4.16 -1.02
N ALA A 147 -4.63 -4.21 -1.10
CA ALA A 147 -3.76 -4.45 0.07
C ALA A 147 -3.90 -3.39 1.18
N GLY A 148 -4.45 -2.21 0.89
CA GLY A 148 -4.70 -1.15 1.88
C GLY A 148 -6.17 -0.94 2.20
N ILE A 149 -7.07 -1.76 1.63
CA ILE A 149 -8.51 -1.66 1.87
C ILE A 149 -8.94 -2.82 2.77
N PRO A 150 -9.51 -2.56 3.95
CA PRO A 150 -10.04 -3.61 4.81
C PRO A 150 -11.12 -4.40 4.07
N SER A 151 -11.05 -5.73 4.15
CA SER A 151 -12.06 -6.61 3.59
C SER A 151 -13.39 -6.43 4.34
N GLY A 152 -14.51 -6.37 3.61
CA GLY A 152 -15.83 -6.25 4.21
C GLY A 152 -16.78 -5.41 3.38
N GLU A 153 -17.93 -5.13 3.98
CA GLU A 153 -18.97 -4.30 3.36
C GLU A 153 -18.42 -2.90 3.02
N GLY A 154 -18.67 -2.44 1.79
CA GLY A 154 -18.15 -1.16 1.30
C GLY A 154 -16.69 -1.15 0.83
N SER A 155 -15.97 -2.28 0.85
CA SER A 155 -14.59 -2.37 0.34
C SER A 155 -14.48 -1.94 -1.13
N GLU A 156 -15.47 -2.29 -1.94
CA GLU A 156 -15.49 -1.94 -3.37
C GLU A 156 -15.77 -0.43 -3.59
N ALA A 157 -16.60 0.19 -2.78
CA ALA A 157 -16.80 1.64 -2.82
C ALA A 157 -15.49 2.39 -2.50
N LYS A 158 -14.75 1.95 -1.48
CA LYS A 158 -13.43 2.50 -1.15
C LYS A 158 -12.41 2.27 -2.26
N LEU A 159 -12.49 1.13 -2.95
CA LEU A 159 -11.64 0.84 -4.09
C LEU A 159 -11.91 1.83 -5.23
N ARG A 160 -13.18 2.07 -5.56
CA ARG A 160 -13.57 3.07 -6.57
C ARG A 160 -13.08 4.48 -6.22
N GLU A 161 -13.23 4.88 -4.97
CA GLU A 161 -12.73 6.17 -4.49
C GLU A 161 -11.21 6.27 -4.64
N ALA A 162 -10.48 5.23 -4.26
CA ALA A 162 -9.02 5.19 -4.41
C ALA A 162 -8.59 5.26 -5.88
N ILE A 163 -9.26 4.52 -6.78
CA ILE A 163 -8.96 4.56 -8.22
C ILE A 163 -9.23 5.95 -8.80
N SER A 164 -10.37 6.57 -8.45
CA SER A 164 -10.73 7.92 -8.91
C SER A 164 -9.71 8.95 -8.46
N ALA A 165 -9.24 8.85 -7.22
CA ALA A 165 -8.21 9.71 -6.67
C ALA A 165 -6.89 9.64 -7.44
N VAL A 166 -6.51 8.43 -7.87
CA VAL A 166 -5.28 8.25 -8.68
C VAL A 166 -5.46 8.83 -10.08
N LEU A 167 -6.61 8.60 -10.70
CA LEU A 167 -6.92 9.16 -12.02
C LEU A 167 -6.88 10.68 -12.02
N GLU A 168 -7.45 11.33 -11.01
CA GLU A 168 -7.36 12.79 -10.84
C GLU A 168 -5.90 13.28 -10.78
N GLN A 169 -5.04 12.58 -10.04
CA GLN A 169 -3.62 12.93 -9.93
C GLN A 169 -2.81 12.68 -11.21
N LEU A 170 -3.28 11.80 -12.10
CA LEU A 170 -2.62 11.53 -13.39
C LEU A 170 -3.10 12.47 -14.50
N ASP A 171 -4.23 13.13 -14.30
CA ASP A 171 -4.80 14.07 -15.25
C ASP A 171 -4.37 15.54 -14.95
N GLU A 172 -3.68 15.81 -13.82
CA GLU A 172 -3.03 17.08 -13.45
C GLU A 172 -1.62 17.19 -14.07
#